data_6525bc5e5862245c8e63382addbe8492
#
_entry.id   6525bc5e5862245c8e63382addbe8492
#
_cell.length_a   1.000
_cell.length_b   1.000
_cell.length_c   1.000
_cell.angle_alpha   90.00
_cell.angle_beta   90.00
_cell.angle_gamma   90.00
#
_symmetry.space_group_name_H-M   'P 1'
#
loop_
_entity.id
_entity.type
_entity.pdbx_description
1 polymer ?
#
loop_
_entity_poly.entity_id
_entity_poly.type
_entity_poly.pdbx_seq_one_letter_code
_entity_poly.pdbx_strand_id
1 'polypeptide(L)'
;MIHIAVHVALAFGGYAAFLWAGVSGIAYLRQEHQLKAKDLACLARSGVSLETLDRTNLRSLWIGFVLFTLGVVNGLWLARGRIGPTDAKTVFTLVIWVAYAALLGIRTTALSRGPKVAAMSVLCLLLIGFTLIGVRHFGTQHVFF
;
A
#
# COMPACT_ATOMS: atom_id res chain seq x y z
N MET A 1 14.01 20.11 12.22
CA MET A 1 14.02 20.04 10.75
C MET A 1 14.31 18.62 10.25
N ILE A 2 15.38 17.95 10.68
CA ILE A 2 15.77 16.60 10.23
C ILE A 2 14.66 15.55 10.46
N HIS A 3 14.01 15.53 11.61
CA HIS A 3 12.96 14.54 11.92
C HIS A 3 11.73 14.65 11.01
N ILE A 4 11.36 15.87 10.60
CA ILE A 4 10.27 16.08 9.64
C ILE A 4 10.67 15.55 8.26
N ALA A 5 11.87 15.84 7.81
CA ALA A 5 12.37 15.34 6.52
C ALA A 5 12.43 13.81 6.50
N VAL A 6 12.88 13.19 7.59
CA VAL A 6 12.91 11.72 7.74
C VAL A 6 11.49 11.15 7.71
N HIS A 7 10.53 11.74 8.43
CA HIS A 7 9.14 11.30 8.40
C HIS A 7 8.56 11.35 6.98
N VAL A 8 8.76 12.46 6.29
CA VAL A 8 8.27 12.64 4.91
C VAL A 8 8.92 11.62 3.97
N ALA A 9 10.24 11.43 4.05
CA ALA A 9 10.96 10.46 3.21
C ALA A 9 10.47 9.01 3.44
N LEU A 10 10.27 8.62 4.69
CA LEU A 10 9.76 7.29 5.06
C LEU A 10 8.32 7.08 4.56
N ALA A 11 7.47 8.09 4.72
CA ALA A 11 6.10 8.04 4.24
C ALA A 11 6.03 7.92 2.72
N PHE A 12 6.78 8.75 1.98
CA PHE A 12 6.84 8.68 0.52
C PHE A 12 7.42 7.37 0.03
N GLY A 13 8.49 6.87 0.65
CA GLY A 13 9.08 5.56 0.33
C GLY A 13 8.09 4.42 0.56
N GLY A 14 7.33 4.46 1.65
CA GLY A 14 6.27 3.50 1.94
C GLY A 14 5.16 3.53 0.87
N TYR A 15 4.66 4.71 0.53
CA TYR A 15 3.64 4.86 -0.52
C TYR A 15 4.14 4.42 -1.89
N ALA A 16 5.37 4.75 -2.27
CA ALA A 16 5.96 4.31 -3.53
C ALA A 16 6.05 2.77 -3.61
N ALA A 17 6.46 2.12 -2.53
CA ALA A 17 6.52 0.67 -2.47
C ALA A 17 5.11 0.03 -2.54
N PHE A 18 4.10 0.63 -1.92
CA PHE A 18 2.72 0.18 -2.01
C PHE A 18 2.13 0.38 -3.42
N LEU A 19 2.45 1.49 -4.08
CA LEU A 19 2.10 1.72 -5.49
C LEU A 19 2.68 0.61 -6.36
N TRP A 20 3.95 0.28 -6.18
CA TRP A 20 4.61 -0.79 -6.93
C TRP A 20 3.99 -2.15 -6.67
N ALA A 21 3.60 -2.43 -5.42
CA ALA A 21 2.85 -3.63 -5.07
C ALA A 21 1.49 -3.69 -5.76
N GLY A 22 0.75 -2.58 -5.80
CA GLY A 22 -0.53 -2.50 -6.50
C GLY A 22 -0.40 -2.72 -8.01
N VAL A 23 0.58 -2.09 -8.65
CA VAL A 23 0.87 -2.28 -10.08
C VAL A 23 1.23 -3.73 -10.38
N SER A 24 2.09 -4.35 -9.55
CA SER A 24 2.43 -5.77 -9.68
C SER A 24 1.21 -6.68 -9.50
N GLY A 25 0.30 -6.32 -8.59
CA GLY A 25 -0.97 -7.02 -8.38
C GLY A 25 -1.90 -6.94 -9.60
N ILE A 26 -2.03 -5.76 -10.21
CA ILE A 26 -2.82 -5.58 -11.44
C ILE A 26 -2.22 -6.40 -12.59
N ALA A 27 -0.89 -6.35 -12.74
CA ALA A 27 -0.20 -7.13 -13.77
C ALA A 27 -0.43 -8.64 -13.57
N TYR A 28 -0.38 -9.11 -12.33
CA TYR A 28 -0.68 -10.50 -11.97
C TYR A 28 -2.10 -10.89 -12.39
N LEU A 29 -3.11 -10.11 -12.01
CA LEU A 29 -4.51 -10.39 -12.32
C LEU A 29 -4.79 -10.40 -13.84
N ARG A 30 -4.18 -9.46 -14.57
CA ARG A 30 -4.28 -9.42 -16.03
C ARG A 30 -3.70 -10.68 -16.66
N GLN A 31 -2.50 -11.08 -16.25
CA GLN A 31 -1.82 -12.24 -16.80
C GLN A 31 -2.56 -13.53 -16.45
N GLU A 32 -3.10 -13.66 -15.23
CA GLU A 32 -3.92 -14.81 -14.85
C GLU A 32 -5.21 -14.88 -15.69
N HIS A 33 -5.86 -13.74 -15.94
CA HIS A 33 -7.04 -13.70 -16.80
C HIS A 33 -6.73 -14.17 -18.23
N GLN A 34 -5.59 -13.74 -18.80
CA GLN A 34 -5.12 -14.16 -20.12
C GLN A 34 -4.81 -15.65 -20.18
N LEU A 35 -4.21 -16.21 -19.11
CA LEU A 35 -3.99 -17.65 -19.00
C LEU A 35 -5.31 -18.43 -19.01
N LYS A 36 -6.30 -17.98 -18.26
CA LYS A 36 -7.64 -18.60 -18.25
C LYS A 36 -8.35 -18.51 -19.59
N ALA A 37 -8.12 -17.42 -20.33
CA ALA A 37 -8.65 -17.23 -21.68
C ALA A 37 -7.86 -18.01 -22.76
N LYS A 38 -6.78 -18.74 -22.39
CA LYS A 38 -5.88 -19.45 -23.30
C LYS A 38 -5.26 -18.57 -24.40
N ASP A 39 -5.07 -17.30 -24.14
CA ASP A 39 -4.44 -16.35 -25.05
C ASP A 39 -2.90 -16.46 -24.95
N LEU A 40 -2.35 -17.50 -25.57
CA LEU A 40 -0.92 -17.81 -25.55
C LEU A 40 -0.08 -16.76 -26.28
N ALA A 41 -0.66 -16.05 -27.25
CA ALA A 41 0.06 -15.03 -28.00
C ALA A 41 0.33 -13.78 -27.13
N CYS A 42 -0.59 -13.41 -26.26
CA CYS A 42 -0.43 -12.31 -25.32
C CYS A 42 0.56 -12.68 -24.20
N LEU A 43 0.53 -13.94 -23.73
CA LEU A 43 1.47 -14.45 -22.72
C LEU A 43 2.91 -14.46 -23.20
N ALA A 44 3.16 -14.86 -24.45
CA ALA A 44 4.49 -14.85 -25.04
C ALA A 44 5.11 -13.44 -25.12
N ARG A 45 4.28 -12.40 -25.19
CA ARG A 45 4.70 -11.00 -25.19
C ARG A 45 5.02 -10.44 -23.79
N SER A 46 4.43 -10.97 -22.73
CA SER A 46 4.58 -10.39 -21.39
C SER A 46 5.97 -10.62 -20.77
N GLY A 47 6.72 -11.63 -21.20
CA GLY A 47 8.11 -11.89 -20.79
C GLY A 47 8.34 -12.08 -19.28
N VAL A 48 7.34 -11.84 -18.43
CA VAL A 48 7.44 -11.91 -16.98
C VAL A 48 6.54 -13.03 -16.47
N SER A 49 7.08 -13.92 -15.62
CA SER A 49 6.30 -15.02 -15.06
C SER A 49 5.37 -14.54 -13.94
N LEU A 50 4.22 -15.22 -13.76
CA LEU A 50 3.31 -15.00 -12.64
C LEU A 50 4.01 -15.11 -11.28
N GLU A 51 4.96 -16.02 -11.15
CA GLU A 51 5.74 -16.18 -9.93
C GLU A 51 6.60 -14.94 -9.66
N THR A 52 7.20 -14.35 -10.68
CA THR A 52 7.99 -13.11 -10.54
C THR A 52 7.11 -11.95 -10.10
N LEU A 53 5.92 -11.82 -10.67
CA LEU A 53 4.96 -10.79 -10.27
C LEU A 53 4.51 -10.99 -8.82
N ASP A 54 4.23 -12.21 -8.40
CA ASP A 54 3.85 -12.55 -7.04
C ASP A 54 4.96 -12.23 -6.03
N ARG A 55 6.21 -12.62 -6.35
CA ARG A 55 7.38 -12.28 -5.51
C ARG A 55 7.62 -10.78 -5.42
N THR A 56 7.50 -10.07 -6.53
CA THR A 56 7.69 -8.61 -6.58
C THR A 56 6.62 -7.93 -5.74
N ASN A 57 5.35 -8.35 -5.88
CA ASN A 57 4.26 -7.84 -5.06
C ASN A 57 4.53 -8.06 -3.56
N LEU A 58 4.94 -9.26 -3.16
CA LEU A 58 5.23 -9.57 -1.74
C LEU A 58 6.39 -8.74 -1.19
N ARG A 59 7.50 -8.65 -1.93
CA ARG A 59 8.67 -7.84 -1.51
C ARG A 59 8.31 -6.38 -1.36
N SER A 60 7.57 -5.83 -2.32
CA SER A 60 7.14 -4.44 -2.27
C SER A 60 6.18 -4.16 -1.11
N LEU A 61 5.28 -5.10 -0.79
CA LEU A 61 4.41 -5.00 0.38
C LEU A 61 5.20 -4.97 1.68
N TRP A 62 6.20 -5.85 1.84
CA TRP A 62 7.05 -5.88 3.03
C TRP A 62 7.87 -4.60 3.18
N ILE A 63 8.55 -4.16 2.11
CA ILE A 63 9.35 -2.93 2.12
C ILE A 63 8.44 -1.74 2.46
N GLY A 64 7.30 -1.63 1.79
CA GLY A 64 6.33 -0.57 2.02
C GLY A 64 5.82 -0.56 3.45
N PHE A 65 5.48 -1.73 4.01
CA PHE A 65 4.96 -1.84 5.36
C PHE A 65 6.00 -1.44 6.43
N VAL A 66 7.26 -1.87 6.27
CA VAL A 66 8.34 -1.48 7.19
C VAL A 66 8.58 0.03 7.14
N LEU A 67 8.74 0.60 5.94
CA LEU A 67 8.96 2.04 5.78
C LEU A 67 7.78 2.86 6.31
N PHE A 68 6.56 2.41 6.01
CA PHE A 68 5.36 3.08 6.47
C PHE A 68 5.21 3.01 8.00
N THR A 69 5.50 1.86 8.61
CA THR A 69 5.50 1.70 10.07
C THR A 69 6.51 2.62 10.74
N LEU A 70 7.73 2.70 10.22
CA LEU A 70 8.75 3.64 10.71
C LEU A 70 8.28 5.09 10.56
N GLY A 71 7.64 5.41 9.44
CA GLY A 71 7.01 6.72 9.21
C GLY A 71 5.93 7.05 10.22
N VAL A 72 5.03 6.09 10.51
CA VAL A 72 3.96 6.25 11.51
C VAL A 72 4.55 6.47 12.90
N VAL A 73 5.49 5.63 13.33
CA VAL A 73 6.14 5.74 14.64
C VAL A 73 6.83 7.11 14.80
N ASN A 74 7.58 7.52 13.77
CA ASN A 74 8.25 8.83 13.78
C ASN A 74 7.22 9.97 13.81
N GLY A 75 6.14 9.87 13.03
CA GLY A 75 5.06 10.85 13.01
C GLY A 75 4.36 11.00 14.36
N LEU A 76 4.02 9.89 15.01
CA LEU A 76 3.41 9.88 16.34
C LEU A 76 4.36 10.46 17.41
N TRP A 77 5.66 10.18 17.28
CA TRP A 77 6.67 10.75 18.19
C TRP A 77 6.80 12.27 18.03
N LEU A 78 6.80 12.75 16.78
CA LEU A 78 6.85 14.18 16.46
C LEU A 78 5.60 14.94 16.93
N ALA A 79 4.49 14.24 16.96
CA ALA A 79 3.16 14.77 17.27
C ALA A 79 2.84 14.74 18.78
N ARG A 80 3.76 14.26 19.63
CA ARG A 80 3.55 14.17 21.07
C ARG A 80 3.04 15.48 21.65
N GLY A 81 1.80 15.44 22.16
CA GLY A 81 1.13 16.55 22.81
C GLY A 81 0.43 17.56 21.88
N ARG A 82 0.42 17.32 20.54
CA ARG A 82 -0.20 18.24 19.56
C ARG A 82 -1.33 17.61 18.76
N ILE A 83 -1.47 16.30 18.76
CA ILE A 83 -2.48 15.58 17.97
C ILE A 83 -3.44 14.88 18.92
N GLY A 84 -4.74 15.20 18.79
CA GLY A 84 -5.80 14.43 19.44
C GLY A 84 -5.95 13.04 18.79
N PRO A 85 -6.37 12.02 19.54
CA PRO A 85 -6.58 10.66 18.99
C PRO A 85 -7.66 10.61 17.90
N THR A 86 -8.42 11.68 17.73
CA THR A 86 -9.52 11.83 16.76
C THR A 86 -9.16 12.61 15.50
N ASP A 87 -7.90 12.99 15.31
CA ASP A 87 -7.48 13.64 14.06
C ASP A 87 -7.71 12.73 12.87
N ALA A 88 -8.48 13.18 11.90
CA ALA A 88 -8.84 12.42 10.70
C ALA A 88 -7.59 11.83 10.01
N LYS A 89 -6.49 12.58 9.95
CA LYS A 89 -5.22 12.11 9.36
C LYS A 89 -4.66 10.89 10.11
N THR A 90 -4.70 10.91 11.43
CA THR A 90 -4.22 9.79 12.27
C THR A 90 -5.10 8.57 12.09
N VAL A 91 -6.42 8.73 12.08
CA VAL A 91 -7.38 7.63 11.89
C VAL A 91 -7.18 6.98 10.52
N PHE A 92 -7.10 7.77 9.45
CA PHE A 92 -6.87 7.24 8.10
C PHE A 92 -5.54 6.50 7.99
N THR A 93 -4.46 7.04 8.58
CA THR A 93 -3.15 6.40 8.60
C THR A 93 -3.20 5.04 9.30
N LEU A 94 -3.89 4.95 10.44
CA LEU A 94 -4.06 3.70 11.18
C LEU A 94 -4.91 2.68 10.40
N VAL A 95 -5.97 3.12 9.72
CA VAL A 95 -6.80 2.25 8.86
C VAL A 95 -5.96 1.63 7.75
N ILE A 96 -5.14 2.43 7.07
CA ILE A 96 -4.22 1.92 6.04
C ILE A 96 -3.23 0.93 6.66
N TRP A 97 -2.64 1.26 7.80
CA TRP A 97 -1.67 0.42 8.47
C TRP A 97 -2.27 -0.95 8.84
N VAL A 98 -3.47 -0.97 9.43
CA VAL A 98 -4.19 -2.20 9.78
C VAL A 98 -4.53 -3.01 8.53
N ALA A 99 -4.99 -2.36 7.45
CA ALA A 99 -5.32 -3.05 6.20
C ALA A 99 -4.10 -3.75 5.59
N TYR A 100 -2.94 -3.09 5.57
CA TYR A 100 -1.69 -3.71 5.07
C TYR A 100 -1.14 -4.76 6.02
N ALA A 101 -1.25 -4.57 7.33
CA ALA A 101 -0.88 -5.59 8.32
C ALA A 101 -1.72 -6.86 8.15
N ALA A 102 -3.04 -6.71 8.00
CA ALA A 102 -3.95 -7.82 7.75
C ALA A 102 -3.63 -8.54 6.43
N LEU A 103 -3.38 -7.77 5.35
CA LEU A 103 -2.99 -8.34 4.05
C LEU A 103 -1.70 -9.16 4.16
N LEU A 104 -0.67 -8.63 4.82
CA LEU A 104 0.58 -9.35 5.04
C LEU A 104 0.38 -10.57 5.93
N GLY A 105 -0.43 -10.47 6.99
CA GLY A 105 -0.77 -11.59 7.85
C GLY A 105 -1.46 -12.71 7.10
N ILE A 106 -2.49 -12.41 6.30
CA ILE A 106 -3.18 -13.39 5.46
C ILE A 106 -2.20 -14.05 4.49
N ARG A 107 -1.30 -13.27 3.91
CA ARG A 107 -0.35 -13.77 2.92
C ARG A 107 0.73 -14.66 3.52
N THR A 108 1.16 -14.41 4.74
CA THR A 108 2.20 -15.20 5.41
C THR A 108 1.66 -16.45 6.08
N THR A 109 0.43 -16.40 6.61
CA THR A 109 -0.19 -17.52 7.36
C THR A 109 -1.00 -18.46 6.47
N ALA A 110 -1.59 -17.95 5.41
CA ALA A 110 -2.41 -18.77 4.53
C ALA A 110 -1.59 -19.27 3.34
N LEU A 111 -1.82 -20.55 2.97
CA LEU A 111 -1.50 -21.12 1.67
C LEU A 111 -2.12 -20.33 0.49
N SER A 112 -2.64 -19.15 0.70
CA SER A 112 -3.31 -18.34 -0.29
C SER A 112 -2.31 -17.53 -1.11
N ARG A 113 -1.68 -18.21 -2.04
CA ARG A 113 -1.04 -17.60 -3.21
C ARG A 113 -2.12 -17.46 -4.28
N GLY A 114 -2.06 -16.39 -5.07
CA GLY A 114 -2.94 -16.30 -6.23
C GLY A 114 -3.79 -15.04 -6.32
N PRO A 115 -4.84 -15.06 -7.15
CA PRO A 115 -5.61 -13.88 -7.54
C PRO A 115 -6.26 -13.12 -6.39
N LYS A 116 -6.66 -13.83 -5.33
CA LYS A 116 -7.29 -13.20 -4.16
C LYS A 116 -6.35 -12.22 -3.47
N VAL A 117 -5.08 -12.60 -3.30
CA VAL A 117 -4.07 -11.74 -2.66
C VAL A 117 -3.69 -10.58 -3.56
N ALA A 118 -3.56 -10.82 -4.87
CA ALA A 118 -3.33 -9.75 -5.83
C ALA A 118 -4.48 -8.74 -5.84
N ALA A 119 -5.74 -9.20 -5.81
CA ALA A 119 -6.91 -8.34 -5.70
C ALA A 119 -6.93 -7.54 -4.39
N MET A 120 -6.57 -8.14 -3.26
CA MET A 120 -6.46 -7.43 -1.98
C MET A 120 -5.37 -6.34 -2.02
N SER A 121 -4.24 -6.58 -2.68
CA SER A 121 -3.19 -5.56 -2.86
C SER A 121 -3.68 -4.37 -3.67
N VAL A 122 -4.49 -4.62 -4.71
CA VAL A 122 -5.14 -3.58 -5.51
C VAL A 122 -6.17 -2.81 -4.69
N LEU A 123 -6.97 -3.51 -3.89
CA LEU A 123 -7.95 -2.87 -2.99
C LEU A 123 -7.25 -1.94 -1.98
N CYS A 124 -6.14 -2.39 -1.38
CA CYS A 124 -5.35 -1.56 -0.48
C CYS A 124 -4.74 -0.34 -1.19
N LEU A 125 -4.34 -0.48 -2.46
CA LEU A 125 -3.89 0.66 -3.27
C LEU A 125 -4.99 1.69 -3.48
N LEU A 126 -6.22 1.24 -3.79
CA LEU A 126 -7.38 2.12 -3.92
C LEU A 126 -7.70 2.82 -2.61
N LEU A 127 -7.56 2.14 -1.48
CA LEU A 127 -7.73 2.73 -0.15
C LEU A 127 -6.75 3.88 0.09
N ILE A 128 -5.47 3.73 -0.29
CA ILE A 128 -4.48 4.80 -0.22
C ILE A 128 -4.91 5.99 -1.11
N GLY A 129 -5.27 5.73 -2.35
CA GLY A 129 -5.74 6.77 -3.27
C GLY A 129 -6.92 7.54 -2.70
N PHE A 130 -7.91 6.84 -2.18
CA PHE A 130 -9.08 7.44 -1.53
C PHE A 130 -8.69 8.28 -0.31
N THR A 131 -7.75 7.82 0.50
CA THR A 131 -7.28 8.54 1.69
C THR A 131 -6.53 9.82 1.32
N LEU A 132 -5.66 9.76 0.30
CA LEU A 132 -4.93 10.95 -0.17
C LEU A 132 -5.89 12.03 -0.69
N ILE A 133 -6.94 11.64 -1.40
CA ILE A 133 -7.99 12.54 -1.88
C ILE A 133 -8.83 13.05 -0.70
N GLY A 134 -9.22 12.17 0.21
CA GLY A 134 -10.02 12.50 1.39
C GLY A 134 -9.32 13.50 2.32
N VAL A 135 -8.05 13.27 2.63
CA VAL A 135 -7.26 14.19 3.47
C VAL A 135 -7.13 15.57 2.83
N ARG A 136 -7.06 15.63 1.50
CA ARG A 136 -7.02 16.93 0.79
C ARG A 136 -8.34 17.69 0.90
N HIS A 137 -9.49 17.00 0.87
CA HIS A 137 -10.80 17.63 0.98
C HIS A 137 -11.18 18.00 2.42
N PHE A 138 -10.87 17.13 3.38
CA PHE A 138 -11.19 17.40 4.80
C PHE A 138 -10.14 18.26 5.51
N GLY A 139 -8.90 18.30 5.01
CA GLY A 139 -7.82 19.11 5.58
C GLY A 139 -7.91 20.61 5.29
N THR A 140 -8.72 21.02 4.31
CA THR A 140 -8.91 22.44 3.94
C THR A 140 -9.97 23.15 4.76
N GLN A 141 -10.73 22.44 5.60
CA GLN A 141 -11.82 23.05 6.40
C GLN A 141 -11.38 23.60 7.76
N HIS A 142 -10.11 23.42 8.17
CA HIS A 142 -9.63 23.85 9.49
C HIS A 142 -8.43 24.83 9.46
N VAL A 143 -8.22 25.55 8.36
CA VAL A 143 -7.12 26.54 8.24
C VAL A 143 -7.64 27.97 8.27
N PHE A 144 -8.84 28.22 8.76
CA PHE A 144 -9.30 29.57 9.06
C PHE A 144 -9.85 29.57 10.49
N PHE A 145 -8.96 29.80 11.44
CA PHE A 145 -9.02 30.64 12.66
C PHE A 145 -7.77 30.38 13.50
#